data_56e09bc1c5eab596fc098bb35088dc36
#
_entry.id   56e09bc1c5eab596fc098bb35088dc36
#
_cell.length_a   1.000
_cell.length_b   1.000
_cell.length_c   1.000
_cell.angle_alpha   90.00
_cell.angle_beta   90.00
_cell.angle_gamma   90.00
#
_symmetry.space_group_name_H-M   'P 1'
#
loop_
_entity.id
_entity.type
_entity.pdbx_description
1 polymer ?
#
loop_
_entity_poly.entity_id
_entity_poly.type
_entity_poly.pdbx_seq_one_letter_code
_entity_poly.pdbx_strand_id
1 'polypeptide(L)'
;MEYGFTQKLFGYFYHSSCMKQAAKQKLDINKKAIKQEYVSIMKNAKDIGKSRLMSSYCMGAYFIALNRKTPLSPEACYELYKDGLSSNKLFHIAVGNANSYLDKKKMPGRLKWSADSHLRRYENDWVVDIIEGTPQDDFELGYDYHTCGICNLCRDEGCFELAKYLCRMDYVLADMMQMKLTRTKTIAEGADLCDFRYGRK
;
A
#
# COMPACT_ATOMS: atom_id res chain seq x y z
N MET A 1 -2.93 9.74 -15.05
CA MET A 1 -2.63 8.30 -15.32
C MET A 1 -3.77 7.66 -16.08
N GLU A 2 -3.50 6.66 -16.96
CA GLU A 2 -4.56 5.89 -17.62
C GLU A 2 -5.30 5.01 -16.60
N TYR A 3 -6.64 5.10 -16.57
CA TYR A 3 -7.48 4.26 -15.73
C TYR A 3 -7.81 2.95 -16.46
N GLY A 4 -6.82 2.06 -16.49
CA GLY A 4 -6.87 0.80 -17.22
C GLY A 4 -7.45 -0.37 -16.42
N PHE A 5 -7.23 -1.60 -16.93
CA PHE A 5 -7.74 -2.83 -16.32
C PHE A 5 -7.24 -3.06 -14.90
N THR A 6 -5.94 -2.85 -14.66
CA THR A 6 -5.31 -3.07 -13.35
C THR A 6 -5.94 -2.21 -12.26
N GLN A 7 -6.12 -0.91 -12.53
CA GLN A 7 -6.73 0.03 -11.60
C GLN A 7 -8.20 -0.30 -11.32
N LYS A 8 -8.94 -0.73 -12.35
CA LYS A 8 -10.34 -1.19 -12.21
C LYS A 8 -10.43 -2.45 -11.33
N LEU A 9 -9.53 -3.41 -11.55
CA LEU A 9 -9.49 -4.67 -10.79
C LEU A 9 -9.21 -4.42 -9.31
N PHE A 10 -8.15 -3.69 -8.99
CA PHE A 10 -7.82 -3.37 -7.59
C PHE A 10 -8.90 -2.50 -6.94
N GLY A 11 -9.42 -1.50 -7.63
CA GLY A 11 -10.51 -0.67 -7.12
C GLY A 11 -11.76 -1.49 -6.80
N TYR A 12 -12.16 -2.41 -7.67
CA TYR A 12 -13.27 -3.33 -7.39
C TYR A 12 -13.00 -4.21 -6.18
N PHE A 13 -11.78 -4.72 -6.08
CA PHE A 13 -11.37 -5.61 -4.99
C PHE A 13 -11.43 -4.90 -3.63
N TYR A 14 -10.82 -3.72 -3.51
CA TYR A 14 -10.84 -2.93 -2.28
C TYR A 14 -12.26 -2.48 -1.92
N HIS A 15 -13.01 -2.01 -2.92
CA HIS A 15 -14.40 -1.61 -2.73
C HIS A 15 -15.27 -2.77 -2.22
N SER A 16 -15.19 -3.93 -2.85
CA SER A 16 -15.96 -5.11 -2.44
C SER A 16 -15.63 -5.54 -1.00
N SER A 17 -14.34 -5.53 -0.62
CA SER A 17 -13.90 -5.89 0.72
C SER A 17 -14.43 -4.94 1.79
N CYS A 18 -14.28 -3.63 1.57
CA CYS A 18 -14.78 -2.62 2.49
C CYS A 18 -16.31 -2.63 2.60
N MET A 19 -17.01 -2.76 1.49
CA MET A 19 -18.48 -2.74 1.52
C MET A 19 -19.09 -3.96 2.19
N LYS A 20 -18.45 -5.12 2.09
CA LYS A 20 -18.84 -6.31 2.87
C LYS A 20 -18.66 -6.08 4.37
N GLN A 21 -17.55 -5.47 4.77
CA GLN A 21 -17.28 -5.16 6.17
C GLN A 21 -18.22 -4.07 6.71
N ALA A 22 -18.47 -3.01 5.93
CA ALA A 22 -19.43 -1.97 6.28
C ALA A 22 -20.84 -2.53 6.50
N ALA A 23 -21.27 -3.47 5.66
CA ALA A 23 -22.56 -4.15 5.82
C ALA A 23 -22.64 -4.97 7.12
N LYS A 24 -21.56 -5.67 7.49
CA LYS A 24 -21.49 -6.39 8.77
C LYS A 24 -21.61 -5.45 9.98
N GLN A 25 -21.00 -4.28 9.88
CA GLN A 25 -21.03 -3.23 10.92
C GLN A 25 -22.28 -2.36 10.85
N LYS A 26 -23.20 -2.63 9.92
CA LYS A 26 -24.45 -1.87 9.68
C LYS A 26 -24.20 -0.36 9.44
N LEU A 27 -23.09 -0.03 8.79
CA LEU A 27 -22.75 1.34 8.44
C LEU A 27 -23.52 1.78 7.21
N ASP A 28 -24.17 2.94 7.31
CA ASP A 28 -24.82 3.59 6.15
C ASP A 28 -23.76 4.40 5.38
N ILE A 29 -23.30 3.85 4.26
CA ILE A 29 -22.22 4.41 3.45
C ILE A 29 -22.64 4.48 2.00
N ASN A 30 -22.44 5.64 1.38
CA ASN A 30 -22.70 5.83 -0.04
C ASN A 30 -21.64 5.14 -0.91
N LYS A 31 -21.88 3.86 -1.19
CA LYS A 31 -21.01 2.99 -1.99
C LYS A 31 -20.69 3.57 -3.37
N LYS A 32 -21.68 4.20 -4.03
CA LYS A 32 -21.52 4.80 -5.36
C LYS A 32 -20.57 5.99 -5.32
N ALA A 33 -20.73 6.87 -4.32
CA ALA A 33 -19.88 8.04 -4.16
C ALA A 33 -18.42 7.66 -3.94
N ILE A 34 -18.13 6.67 -3.09
CA ILE A 34 -16.75 6.18 -2.86
C ILE A 34 -16.13 5.65 -4.15
N LYS A 35 -16.89 4.84 -4.92
CA LYS A 35 -16.40 4.30 -6.20
C LYS A 35 -16.11 5.40 -7.21
N GLN A 36 -16.99 6.40 -7.32
CA GLN A 36 -16.79 7.54 -8.21
C GLN A 36 -15.57 8.37 -7.83
N GLU A 37 -15.37 8.62 -6.53
CA GLU A 37 -14.22 9.35 -6.03
C GLU A 37 -12.92 8.60 -6.32
N TYR A 38 -12.86 7.29 -6.07
CA TYR A 38 -11.71 6.46 -6.42
C TYR A 38 -11.34 6.58 -7.90
N VAL A 39 -12.35 6.48 -8.79
CA VAL A 39 -12.14 6.64 -10.24
C VAL A 39 -11.62 8.03 -10.58
N SER A 40 -12.15 9.07 -9.93
CA SER A 40 -11.70 10.45 -10.11
C SER A 40 -10.23 10.62 -9.70
N ILE A 41 -9.86 10.17 -8.50
CA ILE A 41 -8.49 10.20 -8.00
C ILE A 41 -7.55 9.48 -8.98
N MET A 42 -7.88 8.25 -9.38
CA MET A 42 -7.02 7.46 -10.27
C MET A 42 -6.85 8.06 -11.67
N LYS A 43 -7.85 8.73 -12.21
CA LYS A 43 -7.76 9.42 -13.51
C LYS A 43 -6.88 10.67 -13.45
N ASN A 44 -6.93 11.39 -12.32
CA ASN A 44 -6.20 12.65 -12.14
C ASN A 44 -4.80 12.43 -11.55
N ALA A 45 -4.54 11.26 -10.95
CA ALA A 45 -3.25 10.94 -10.38
C ALA A 45 -2.12 10.99 -11.42
N LYS A 46 -0.95 11.46 -11.01
CA LYS A 46 0.26 11.41 -11.82
C LYS A 46 0.60 9.97 -12.19
N ASP A 47 1.19 9.79 -13.36
CA ASP A 47 1.56 8.46 -13.85
C ASP A 47 2.75 7.90 -13.05
N ILE A 48 2.65 6.63 -12.70
CA ILE A 48 3.72 5.84 -12.08
C ILE A 48 4.19 4.69 -12.98
N GLY A 49 3.81 4.72 -14.25
CA GLY A 49 4.15 3.72 -15.23
C GLY A 49 3.70 2.31 -14.86
N LYS A 50 4.51 1.32 -15.20
CA LYS A 50 4.31 -0.10 -14.82
C LYS A 50 4.92 -0.39 -13.46
N SER A 51 4.60 0.42 -12.45
CA SER A 51 5.12 0.26 -11.09
C SER A 51 4.81 -1.13 -10.50
N ARG A 52 5.78 -1.72 -9.83
CA ARG A 52 5.58 -2.96 -9.05
C ARG A 52 4.62 -2.74 -7.87
N LEU A 53 4.44 -1.48 -7.44
CA LEU A 53 3.58 -1.11 -6.32
C LEU A 53 2.26 -0.47 -6.78
N MET A 54 1.82 -0.73 -8.02
CA MET A 54 0.53 -0.26 -8.53
C MET A 54 -0.65 -0.66 -7.63
N SER A 55 -0.63 -1.87 -7.05
CA SER A 55 -1.66 -2.28 -6.09
C SER A 55 -1.67 -1.39 -4.84
N SER A 56 -0.49 -1.06 -4.29
CA SER A 56 -0.36 -0.16 -3.14
C SER A 56 -0.81 1.27 -3.48
N TYR A 57 -0.52 1.75 -4.69
CA TYR A 57 -1.03 3.04 -5.16
C TYR A 57 -2.56 3.08 -5.25
N CYS A 58 -3.16 2.04 -5.83
CA CYS A 58 -4.61 1.86 -5.86
C CYS A 58 -5.22 1.74 -4.45
N MET A 59 -4.50 1.09 -3.52
CA MET A 59 -4.89 0.98 -2.11
C MET A 59 -4.96 2.35 -1.45
N GLY A 60 -3.94 3.19 -1.66
CA GLY A 60 -3.91 4.57 -1.19
C GLY A 60 -5.05 5.41 -1.75
N ALA A 61 -5.24 5.37 -3.07
CA ALA A 61 -6.33 6.11 -3.73
C ALA A 61 -7.71 5.68 -3.21
N TYR A 62 -7.91 4.39 -2.97
CA TYR A 62 -9.17 3.90 -2.42
C TYR A 62 -9.39 4.35 -0.97
N PHE A 63 -8.34 4.36 -0.15
CA PHE A 63 -8.43 4.84 1.23
C PHE A 63 -8.78 6.35 1.28
N ILE A 64 -8.17 7.16 0.42
CA ILE A 64 -8.52 8.59 0.28
C ILE A 64 -10.00 8.74 -0.11
N ALA A 65 -10.48 7.98 -1.10
CA ALA A 65 -11.86 8.02 -1.53
C ALA A 65 -12.84 7.62 -0.41
N LEU A 66 -12.49 6.58 0.36
CA LEU A 66 -13.27 6.14 1.51
C LEU A 66 -13.38 7.25 2.56
N ASN A 67 -12.25 7.87 2.91
CA ASN A 67 -12.22 8.96 3.90
C ASN A 67 -13.03 10.18 3.47
N ARG A 68 -12.92 10.59 2.19
CA ARG A 68 -13.66 11.76 1.66
C ARG A 68 -15.16 11.57 1.54
N LYS A 69 -15.62 10.34 1.32
CA LYS A 69 -17.03 10.05 0.98
C LYS A 69 -17.78 9.33 2.10
N THR A 70 -17.21 9.29 3.30
CA THR A 70 -17.89 8.78 4.49
C THR A 70 -17.85 9.81 5.61
N PRO A 71 -18.79 9.79 6.55
CA PRO A 71 -18.74 10.63 7.75
C PRO A 71 -17.80 10.06 8.83
N LEU A 72 -17.03 9.02 8.51
CA LEU A 72 -16.14 8.36 9.45
C LEU A 72 -14.87 9.19 9.67
N SER A 73 -14.34 9.14 10.88
CA SER A 73 -13.00 9.67 11.14
C SER A 73 -11.94 8.87 10.36
N PRO A 74 -10.73 9.43 10.11
CA PRO A 74 -9.65 8.69 9.46
C PRO A 74 -9.29 7.38 10.16
N GLU A 75 -9.34 7.33 11.48
CA GLU A 75 -9.13 6.11 12.26
C GLU A 75 -10.22 5.07 11.99
N ALA A 76 -11.50 5.48 12.02
CA ALA A 76 -12.61 4.57 11.74
C ALA A 76 -12.58 4.06 10.29
N CYS A 77 -12.16 4.88 9.33
CA CYS A 77 -11.91 4.47 7.95
C CYS A 77 -10.78 3.43 7.87
N TYR A 78 -9.69 3.64 8.63
CA TYR A 78 -8.59 2.68 8.70
C TYR A 78 -9.03 1.34 9.26
N GLU A 79 -9.76 1.32 10.38
CA GLU A 79 -10.27 0.07 10.98
C GLU A 79 -11.20 -0.67 10.01
N LEU A 80 -12.15 0.04 9.39
CA LEU A 80 -13.03 -0.54 8.38
C LEU A 80 -12.25 -1.15 7.21
N TYR A 81 -11.23 -0.44 6.74
CA TYR A 81 -10.39 -0.87 5.60
C TYR A 81 -9.56 -2.10 5.97
N LYS A 82 -8.86 -2.05 7.10
CA LYS A 82 -8.07 -3.14 7.66
C LYS A 82 -8.91 -4.40 7.82
N ASP A 83 -10.05 -4.30 8.50
CA ASP A 83 -10.93 -5.45 8.75
C ASP A 83 -11.50 -6.02 7.45
N GLY A 84 -11.88 -5.15 6.51
CA GLY A 84 -12.37 -5.55 5.20
C GLY A 84 -11.34 -6.36 4.40
N LEU A 85 -10.08 -5.93 4.39
CA LEU A 85 -8.99 -6.63 3.71
C LEU A 85 -8.59 -7.90 4.45
N SER A 86 -8.39 -7.83 5.76
CA SER A 86 -7.96 -8.97 6.58
C SER A 86 -8.99 -10.11 6.60
N SER A 87 -10.28 -9.81 6.45
CA SER A 87 -11.32 -10.83 6.35
C SER A 87 -11.49 -11.44 4.95
N ASN A 88 -10.80 -10.92 3.95
CA ASN A 88 -10.94 -11.37 2.56
C ASN A 88 -9.96 -12.51 2.24
N LYS A 89 -10.46 -13.74 2.11
CA LYS A 89 -9.65 -14.92 1.79
C LYS A 89 -8.85 -14.79 0.49
N LEU A 90 -9.43 -14.16 -0.53
CA LEU A 90 -8.71 -13.94 -1.80
C LEU A 90 -7.55 -12.96 -1.62
N PHE A 91 -7.67 -12.00 -0.71
CA PHE A 91 -6.59 -11.10 -0.39
C PHE A 91 -5.43 -11.81 0.31
N HIS A 92 -5.72 -12.70 1.25
CA HIS A 92 -4.70 -13.56 1.86
C HIS A 92 -3.92 -14.37 0.82
N ILE A 93 -4.62 -14.95 -0.15
CA ILE A 93 -3.96 -15.70 -1.24
C ILE A 93 -3.08 -14.77 -2.10
N ALA A 94 -3.59 -13.59 -2.44
CA ALA A 94 -2.89 -12.62 -3.28
C ALA A 94 -1.65 -12.02 -2.60
N VAL A 95 -1.72 -11.76 -1.30
CA VAL A 95 -0.61 -11.24 -0.49
C VAL A 95 0.50 -12.28 -0.37
N GLY A 96 0.15 -13.57 -0.32
CA GLY A 96 1.11 -14.67 -0.25
C GLY A 96 1.55 -14.97 1.20
N ASN A 97 2.78 -15.45 1.34
CA ASN A 97 3.36 -15.85 2.63
C ASN A 97 4.85 -15.54 2.72
N ALA A 98 5.43 -15.69 3.92
CA ALA A 98 6.83 -15.41 4.19
C ALA A 98 7.79 -16.17 3.27
N ASN A 99 7.55 -17.45 2.99
CA ASN A 99 8.43 -18.23 2.12
C ASN A 99 8.49 -17.66 0.69
N SER A 100 7.35 -17.27 0.15
CA SER A 100 7.29 -16.63 -1.17
C SER A 100 7.86 -15.22 -1.15
N TYR A 101 7.61 -14.45 -0.08
CA TYR A 101 8.06 -13.06 0.01
C TYR A 101 9.57 -12.98 0.27
N LEU A 102 10.12 -13.80 1.16
CA LEU A 102 11.54 -13.79 1.53
C LEU A 102 12.42 -14.71 0.64
N ASP A 103 11.87 -15.26 -0.45
CA ASP A 103 12.61 -16.12 -1.37
C ASP A 103 13.81 -15.40 -1.99
N LYS A 104 15.01 -15.87 -1.66
CA LYS A 104 16.29 -15.33 -2.15
C LYS A 104 16.43 -15.42 -3.68
N LYS A 105 15.76 -16.36 -4.33
CA LYS A 105 15.73 -16.45 -5.81
C LYS A 105 15.14 -15.21 -6.47
N LYS A 106 14.36 -14.42 -5.75
CA LYS A 106 13.79 -13.15 -6.22
C LYS A 106 14.74 -11.95 -6.08
N MET A 107 15.88 -12.12 -5.40
CA MET A 107 16.83 -11.03 -5.11
C MET A 107 17.35 -10.35 -6.39
N PRO A 108 17.77 -11.05 -7.46
CA PRO A 108 18.22 -10.37 -8.67
C PRO A 108 17.16 -9.44 -9.28
N GLY A 109 15.89 -9.87 -9.27
CA GLY A 109 14.79 -9.04 -9.75
C GLY A 109 14.47 -7.84 -8.85
N ARG A 110 14.74 -7.94 -7.54
CA ARG A 110 14.61 -6.82 -6.60
C ARG A 110 15.72 -5.80 -6.80
N LEU A 111 16.96 -6.26 -6.91
CA LEU A 111 18.13 -5.38 -7.15
C LEU A 111 17.97 -4.64 -8.49
N LYS A 112 17.50 -5.33 -9.53
CA LYS A 112 17.17 -4.66 -10.79
C LYS A 112 16.10 -3.59 -10.60
N TRP A 113 15.04 -3.87 -9.86
CA TRP A 113 13.99 -2.87 -9.55
C TRP A 113 14.55 -1.69 -8.78
N SER A 114 15.40 -1.93 -7.76
CA SER A 114 16.10 -0.87 -7.04
C SER A 114 16.85 0.05 -8.03
N ALA A 115 17.75 -0.51 -8.85
CA ALA A 115 18.51 0.25 -9.84
C ALA A 115 17.59 1.01 -10.81
N ASP A 116 16.55 0.38 -11.33
CA ASP A 116 15.58 1.03 -12.24
C ASP A 116 14.81 2.17 -11.54
N SER A 117 14.53 2.06 -10.25
CA SER A 117 13.81 3.08 -9.47
C SER A 117 14.60 4.37 -9.33
N HIS A 118 15.93 4.28 -9.20
CA HIS A 118 16.81 5.44 -9.12
C HIS A 118 16.90 6.25 -10.42
N LEU A 119 16.44 5.70 -11.55
CA LEU A 119 16.31 6.47 -12.80
C LEU A 119 15.18 7.51 -12.74
N ARG A 120 14.30 7.45 -11.74
CA ARG A 120 13.23 8.43 -11.47
C ARG A 120 12.39 8.78 -12.70
N ARG A 121 12.07 7.79 -13.54
CA ARG A 121 11.31 7.99 -14.79
C ARG A 121 9.91 8.55 -14.56
N TYR A 122 9.36 8.29 -13.39
CA TYR A 122 8.04 8.77 -12.95
C TYR A 122 8.19 9.42 -11.59
N GLU A 123 7.81 10.69 -11.47
CA GLU A 123 7.98 11.50 -10.25
C GLU A 123 7.29 10.88 -9.03
N ASN A 124 6.12 10.29 -9.24
CA ASN A 124 5.30 9.72 -8.17
C ASN A 124 5.55 8.22 -7.93
N ASP A 125 6.47 7.58 -8.66
CA ASP A 125 6.84 6.20 -8.36
C ASP A 125 7.80 6.12 -7.17
N TRP A 126 7.95 4.93 -6.63
CA TRP A 126 8.87 4.68 -5.51
C TRP A 126 10.32 4.69 -5.98
N VAL A 127 11.18 5.22 -5.11
CA VAL A 127 12.65 5.07 -5.21
C VAL A 127 13.09 4.27 -4.00
N VAL A 128 13.79 3.16 -4.22
CA VAL A 128 14.05 2.19 -3.17
C VAL A 128 15.42 1.55 -3.28
N ASP A 129 16.09 1.36 -2.15
CA ASP A 129 17.24 0.48 -1.99
C ASP A 129 16.79 -0.85 -1.41
N ILE A 130 17.38 -1.93 -1.93
CA ILE A 130 17.17 -3.29 -1.42
C ILE A 130 18.36 -3.68 -0.55
N ILE A 131 18.06 -4.18 0.64
CA ILE A 131 19.07 -4.62 1.61
C ILE A 131 18.86 -6.11 1.85
N GLU A 132 19.87 -6.92 1.55
CA GLU A 132 19.88 -8.32 1.91
C GLU A 132 20.42 -8.47 3.33
N GLY A 133 19.63 -9.10 4.20
CA GLY A 133 20.06 -9.38 5.56
C GLY A 133 21.16 -10.43 5.61
N THR A 134 22.12 -10.23 6.49
CA THR A 134 23.20 -11.17 6.83
C THR A 134 22.78 -12.11 7.96
N PRO A 135 23.54 -13.19 8.24
CA PRO A 135 23.25 -14.06 9.39
C PRO A 135 23.32 -13.38 10.76
N GLN A 136 23.91 -12.17 10.83
CA GLN A 136 24.04 -11.37 12.05
C GLN A 136 22.86 -10.40 12.23
N ASP A 137 22.06 -10.19 11.18
CA ASP A 137 20.91 -9.29 11.21
C ASP A 137 19.66 -10.01 11.74
N ASP A 138 18.76 -9.27 12.34
CA ASP A 138 17.46 -9.77 12.80
C ASP A 138 16.36 -9.71 11.70
N PHE A 139 16.76 -9.50 10.44
CA PHE A 139 15.92 -9.48 9.26
C PHE A 139 16.57 -10.22 8.08
N GLU A 140 15.77 -10.63 7.11
CA GLU A 140 16.24 -11.33 5.90
C GLU A 140 16.22 -10.43 4.67
N LEU A 141 15.33 -9.42 4.68
CA LEU A 141 15.10 -8.53 3.53
C LEU A 141 14.74 -7.13 4.02
N GLY A 142 15.46 -6.13 3.55
CA GLY A 142 15.19 -4.72 3.82
C GLY A 142 14.83 -3.93 2.58
N TYR A 143 14.08 -2.86 2.80
CA TYR A 143 13.78 -1.83 1.80
C TYR A 143 13.95 -0.46 2.46
N ASP A 144 14.78 0.38 1.88
CA ASP A 144 14.87 1.79 2.23
C ASP A 144 14.20 2.61 1.12
N TYR A 145 12.99 3.09 1.38
CA TYR A 145 12.24 3.89 0.42
C TYR A 145 12.60 5.36 0.58
N HIS A 146 13.29 5.92 -0.41
CA HIS A 146 13.65 7.35 -0.51
C HIS A 146 12.51 8.20 -1.10
N THR A 147 11.61 7.56 -1.84
CA THR A 147 10.38 8.17 -2.35
C THR A 147 9.25 7.18 -2.14
N CYS A 148 8.12 7.64 -1.63
CA CYS A 148 6.93 6.84 -1.43
C CYS A 148 5.79 7.36 -2.32
N GLY A 149 5.34 6.55 -3.27
CA GLY A 149 4.25 6.92 -4.17
C GLY A 149 2.93 7.19 -3.46
N ILE A 150 2.67 6.53 -2.33
CA ILE A 150 1.49 6.81 -1.49
C ILE A 150 1.59 8.20 -0.85
N CYS A 151 2.77 8.54 -0.30
CA CYS A 151 2.98 9.87 0.27
C CYS A 151 2.82 10.97 -0.78
N ASN A 152 3.34 10.75 -1.99
CA ASN A 152 3.19 11.69 -3.10
C ASN A 152 1.73 11.81 -3.53
N LEU A 153 1.00 10.70 -3.66
CA LEU A 153 -0.43 10.72 -3.95
C LEU A 153 -1.21 11.51 -2.88
N CYS A 154 -0.93 11.27 -1.60
CA CYS A 154 -1.59 12.01 -0.51
C CYS A 154 -1.27 13.50 -0.54
N ARG A 155 -0.04 13.91 -0.92
CA ARG A 155 0.32 15.33 -1.10
C ARG A 155 -0.43 15.94 -2.27
N ASP A 156 -0.42 15.30 -3.44
CA ASP A 156 -1.12 15.77 -4.64
C ASP A 156 -2.64 15.91 -4.38
N GLU A 157 -3.20 15.04 -3.56
CA GLU A 157 -4.60 15.06 -3.16
C GLU A 157 -4.90 15.98 -1.94
N GLY A 158 -3.91 16.67 -1.38
CA GLY A 158 -4.08 17.59 -0.24
C GLY A 158 -4.52 16.93 1.06
N CYS A 159 -4.12 15.67 1.30
CA CYS A 159 -4.50 14.89 2.47
C CYS A 159 -3.31 14.06 3.02
N PHE A 160 -2.14 14.71 3.13
CA PHE A 160 -0.90 14.02 3.55
C PHE A 160 -1.01 13.34 4.92
N GLU A 161 -1.84 13.87 5.80
CA GLU A 161 -2.13 13.30 7.13
C GLU A 161 -2.74 11.89 7.07
N LEU A 162 -3.29 11.49 5.93
CA LEU A 162 -3.82 10.13 5.73
C LEU A 162 -2.72 9.09 5.47
N ALA A 163 -1.53 9.50 5.04
CA ALA A 163 -0.44 8.59 4.69
C ALA A 163 -0.02 7.70 5.88
N LYS A 164 -0.03 8.22 7.11
CA LYS A 164 0.31 7.44 8.32
C LYS A 164 -0.59 6.23 8.54
N TYR A 165 -1.87 6.30 8.16
CA TYR A 165 -2.80 5.18 8.27
C TYR A 165 -2.47 4.08 7.25
N LEU A 166 -2.08 4.49 6.04
CA LEU A 166 -1.63 3.55 5.00
C LEU A 166 -0.30 2.88 5.38
N CYS A 167 0.60 3.61 6.05
CA CYS A 167 1.81 3.02 6.60
C CYS A 167 1.52 1.96 7.68
N ARG A 168 0.42 2.07 8.43
CA ARG A 168 0.02 1.04 9.40
C ARG A 168 -0.43 -0.25 8.73
N MET A 169 -0.95 -0.19 7.49
CA MET A 169 -1.32 -1.37 6.72
C MET A 169 -0.14 -2.30 6.42
N ASP A 170 1.09 -1.78 6.37
CA ASP A 170 2.27 -2.61 6.12
C ASP A 170 2.49 -3.67 7.21
N TYR A 171 2.19 -3.32 8.48
CA TYR A 171 2.24 -4.28 9.59
C TYR A 171 1.14 -5.35 9.48
N VAL A 172 -0.05 -4.95 9.04
CA VAL A 172 -1.17 -5.88 8.80
C VAL A 172 -0.81 -6.85 7.69
N LEU A 173 -0.22 -6.37 6.59
CA LEU A 173 0.22 -7.20 5.48
C LEU A 173 1.35 -8.15 5.89
N ALA A 174 2.33 -7.68 6.67
CA ALA A 174 3.39 -8.51 7.20
C ALA A 174 2.85 -9.62 8.12
N ASP A 175 1.89 -9.28 8.99
CA ASP A 175 1.24 -10.25 9.87
C ASP A 175 0.48 -11.32 9.09
N MET A 176 -0.28 -10.92 8.08
CA MET A 176 -0.99 -11.84 7.18
C MET A 176 -0.04 -12.80 6.44
N MET A 177 1.17 -12.35 6.11
CA MET A 177 2.22 -13.18 5.48
C MET A 177 3.02 -14.01 6.50
N GLN A 178 2.71 -13.93 7.79
CA GLN A 178 3.47 -14.56 8.89
C GLN A 178 4.91 -14.07 8.94
N MET A 179 5.12 -12.77 8.75
CA MET A 179 6.42 -12.12 8.83
C MET A 179 6.48 -11.12 9.99
N LYS A 180 7.68 -10.95 10.53
CA LYS A 180 8.04 -9.81 11.37
C LYS A 180 8.36 -8.62 10.45
N LEU A 181 7.80 -7.45 10.73
CA LEU A 181 8.22 -6.18 10.16
C LEU A 181 8.75 -5.30 11.27
N THR A 182 9.99 -4.85 11.14
CA THR A 182 10.58 -3.78 11.95
C THR A 182 10.76 -2.56 11.06
N ARG A 183 10.33 -1.39 11.55
CA ARG A 183 10.49 -0.10 10.89
C ARG A 183 10.60 0.98 11.96
N THR A 184 11.64 1.80 11.90
CA THR A 184 11.92 2.82 12.93
C THR A 184 11.53 4.22 12.48
N LYS A 185 11.41 4.45 11.16
CA LYS A 185 11.08 5.76 10.59
C LYS A 185 10.27 5.67 9.31
N THR A 186 9.46 6.70 9.01
CA THR A 186 8.67 6.81 7.80
C THR A 186 8.65 8.23 7.23
N ILE A 187 8.56 8.32 5.90
CA ILE A 187 8.35 9.60 5.19
C ILE A 187 7.03 10.24 5.62
N ALA A 188 6.02 9.45 5.94
CA ALA A 188 4.71 9.93 6.41
C ALA A 188 4.79 10.63 7.77
N GLU A 189 5.82 10.35 8.57
CA GLU A 189 6.10 10.94 9.89
C GLU A 189 7.23 11.97 9.83
N GLY A 190 7.66 12.36 8.62
CA GLY A 190 8.64 13.43 8.41
C GLY A 190 10.09 12.97 8.30
N ALA A 191 10.35 11.66 8.26
CA ALA A 191 11.70 11.16 8.02
C ALA A 191 12.10 11.30 6.55
N ASP A 192 13.40 11.23 6.31
CA ASP A 192 14.04 11.27 4.98
C ASP A 192 13.77 10.02 4.13
N LEU A 193 13.54 8.87 4.80
CA LEU A 193 13.22 7.60 4.17
C LEU A 193 12.33 6.72 5.08
N CYS A 194 11.79 5.63 4.51
CA CYS A 194 11.16 4.56 5.29
C CYS A 194 12.07 3.34 5.32
N ASP A 195 12.40 2.82 6.53
CA ASP A 195 13.31 1.70 6.74
C ASP A 195 12.55 0.40 7.06
N PHE A 196 12.22 -0.35 6.05
CA PHE A 196 11.54 -1.64 6.23
C PHE A 196 12.53 -2.77 6.42
N ARG A 197 12.33 -3.60 7.46
CA ARG A 197 13.12 -4.81 7.73
C ARG A 197 12.18 -5.98 7.97
N TYR A 198 12.21 -6.94 7.06
CA TYR A 198 11.35 -8.13 7.08
C TYR A 198 12.14 -9.36 7.47
N GLY A 199 11.61 -10.15 8.39
CA GLY A 199 12.12 -11.43 8.80
C GLY A 199 11.00 -12.43 9.06
N ARG A 200 11.34 -13.70 9.28
CA ARG A 200 10.37 -14.70 9.72
C ARG A 200 9.96 -14.45 11.17
N LYS A 201 8.71 -14.85 11.50
CA LYS A 201 8.27 -14.96 12.89
C LYS A 201 8.81 -16.21 13.55
#